data_a92d159d82dd6b0767573c5379aa552b
#
_entry.id   a92d159d82dd6b0767573c5379aa552b
#
_cell.length_a   1.000
_cell.length_b   1.000
_cell.length_c   1.000
_cell.angle_alpha   90.00
_cell.angle_beta   90.00
_cell.angle_gamma   90.00
#
_symmetry.space_group_name_H-M   'P 1'
#
loop_
_entity.id
_entity.type
_entity.pdbx_description
1 polymer ?
#
loop_
_entity_poly.entity_id
_entity_poly.type
_entity_poly.pdbx_seq_one_letter_code
_entity_poly.pdbx_strand_id
1 'polypeptide(L)'
;MIFKDYEVVMNFNQEVYNLLRLIPKGKVVTYSQIALCLGNVKLARAVGNALHNNPNPKLYPCHRVVNRKGELSKAFAFGGSEAQMKMLVDENTQFDRFNRVRLDICGFDIEKFIKSKS
;
A
#
# COMPACT_ATOMS: atom_id res chain seq x y z
N MET A 1 -12.74 -17.31 22.57
CA MET A 1 -12.50 -18.03 21.32
C MET A 1 -11.01 -17.98 20.98
N ILE A 2 -10.42 -19.11 20.64
CA ILE A 2 -9.02 -19.19 20.28
C ILE A 2 -8.92 -19.29 18.75
N PHE A 3 -8.29 -18.30 18.12
CA PHE A 3 -8.03 -18.34 16.69
C PHE A 3 -6.76 -19.13 16.41
N LYS A 4 -6.73 -19.89 15.34
CA LYS A 4 -5.50 -20.47 14.83
C LYS A 4 -4.64 -19.37 14.24
N ASP A 5 -3.31 -19.53 14.30
CA ASP A 5 -2.38 -18.49 13.84
C ASP A 5 -2.65 -18.05 12.40
N TYR A 6 -2.96 -19.00 11.51
CA TYR A 6 -3.21 -18.66 10.11
C TYR A 6 -4.49 -17.82 9.95
N GLU A 7 -5.50 -18.00 10.81
CA GLU A 7 -6.72 -17.21 10.77
C GLU A 7 -6.44 -15.76 11.15
N VAL A 8 -5.59 -15.54 12.15
CA VAL A 8 -5.18 -14.19 12.55
C VAL A 8 -4.45 -13.50 11.41
N VAL A 9 -3.50 -14.18 10.76
CA VAL A 9 -2.74 -13.64 9.64
C VAL A 9 -3.65 -13.32 8.46
N MET A 10 -4.60 -14.19 8.13
CA MET A 10 -5.53 -13.95 7.03
C MET A 10 -6.44 -12.76 7.30
N ASN A 11 -6.92 -12.58 8.55
CA ASN A 11 -7.72 -11.42 8.92
C ASN A 11 -6.92 -10.13 8.80
N PHE A 12 -5.65 -10.13 9.24
CA PHE A 12 -4.77 -8.99 9.09
C PHE A 12 -4.56 -8.63 7.61
N ASN A 13 -4.23 -9.63 6.80
CA ASN A 13 -4.00 -9.40 5.38
C ASN A 13 -5.25 -8.85 4.70
N GLN A 14 -6.43 -9.37 5.03
CA GLN A 14 -7.67 -8.86 4.45
C GLN A 14 -7.92 -7.42 4.85
N GLU A 15 -7.60 -7.03 6.08
CA GLU A 15 -7.71 -5.62 6.50
C GLU A 15 -6.78 -4.72 5.69
N VAL A 16 -5.55 -5.18 5.42
CA VAL A 16 -4.63 -4.47 4.55
C VAL A 16 -5.25 -4.30 3.16
N TYR A 17 -5.75 -5.39 2.58
CA TYR A 17 -6.33 -5.36 1.23
C TYR A 17 -7.53 -4.43 1.15
N ASN A 18 -8.37 -4.41 2.18
CA ASN A 18 -9.52 -3.51 2.23
C ASN A 18 -9.09 -2.04 2.23
N LEU A 19 -7.99 -1.72 2.91
CA LEU A 19 -7.44 -0.36 2.91
C LEU A 19 -6.91 0.04 1.52
N LEU A 20 -6.28 -0.90 0.81
CA LEU A 20 -5.75 -0.62 -0.53
C LEU A 20 -6.84 -0.12 -1.48
N ARG A 21 -8.04 -0.64 -1.34
CA ARG A 21 -9.18 -0.27 -2.21
C ARG A 21 -9.59 1.19 -2.04
N LEU A 22 -9.20 1.84 -0.96
CA LEU A 22 -9.52 3.24 -0.71
C LEU A 22 -8.60 4.20 -1.45
N ILE A 23 -7.45 3.72 -1.92
CA ILE A 23 -6.43 4.57 -2.55
C ILE A 23 -6.83 4.87 -3.99
N PRO A 24 -7.08 6.15 -4.35
CA PRO A 24 -7.47 6.48 -5.71
C PRO A 24 -6.34 6.28 -6.72
N LYS A 25 -6.71 6.11 -7.98
CA LYS A 25 -5.75 6.14 -9.09
C LYS A 25 -4.94 7.42 -9.06
N GLY A 26 -3.64 7.30 -9.30
CA GLY A 26 -2.73 8.45 -9.31
C GLY A 26 -2.25 8.88 -7.94
N LYS A 27 -2.75 8.24 -6.90
CA LYS A 27 -2.36 8.52 -5.52
C LYS A 27 -1.65 7.31 -4.91
N VAL A 28 -0.82 7.58 -3.91
CA VAL A 28 -0.09 6.52 -3.20
C VAL A 28 -0.15 6.77 -1.70
N VAL A 29 0.08 5.70 -0.94
CA VAL A 29 0.28 5.76 0.51
C VAL A 29 1.59 5.08 0.84
N THR A 30 2.05 5.25 2.08
CA THR A 30 3.23 4.55 2.57
C THR A 30 2.82 3.33 3.40
N TYR A 31 3.76 2.39 3.56
CA TYR A 31 3.55 1.23 4.45
C TYR A 31 3.18 1.67 5.86
N SER A 32 3.83 2.74 6.36
CA SER A 32 3.56 3.27 7.69
C SER A 32 2.15 3.82 7.83
N GLN A 33 1.62 4.46 6.79
CA GLN A 33 0.25 4.99 6.83
C GLN A 33 -0.76 3.84 6.98
N ILE A 34 -0.58 2.76 6.24
CA ILE A 34 -1.46 1.59 6.37
C ILE A 34 -1.31 0.97 7.76
N ALA A 35 -0.06 0.83 8.23
CA ALA A 35 0.21 0.28 9.56
C ALA A 35 -0.47 1.10 10.66
N LEU A 36 -0.43 2.43 10.56
CA LEU A 36 -1.10 3.31 11.52
C LEU A 36 -2.61 3.12 11.50
N CYS A 37 -3.22 2.94 10.33
CA CYS A 37 -4.65 2.64 10.23
C CYS A 37 -5.01 1.34 10.93
N LEU A 38 -4.05 0.41 11.03
CA LEU A 38 -4.23 -0.87 11.71
C LEU A 38 -3.82 -0.81 13.19
N GLY A 39 -3.44 0.37 13.67
CA GLY A 39 -3.22 0.63 15.07
C GLY A 39 -1.78 0.82 15.52
N ASN A 40 -0.77 0.47 14.72
CA ASN A 40 0.62 0.56 15.14
C ASN A 40 1.57 0.63 13.96
N VAL A 41 2.40 1.68 13.90
CA VAL A 41 3.40 1.88 12.84
C VAL A 41 4.39 0.70 12.74
N LYS A 42 4.60 -0.03 13.83
CA LYS A 42 5.48 -1.21 13.84
C LYS A 42 4.95 -2.35 12.97
N LEU A 43 3.69 -2.29 12.55
CA LEU A 43 3.09 -3.28 11.65
C LEU A 43 3.51 -3.09 10.19
N ALA A 44 4.32 -2.09 9.87
CA ALA A 44 4.70 -1.79 8.48
C ALA A 44 5.32 -3.00 7.76
N ARG A 45 6.14 -3.79 8.46
CA ARG A 45 6.75 -5.00 7.89
C ARG A 45 5.68 -6.05 7.55
N ALA A 46 4.72 -6.25 8.45
CA ALA A 46 3.62 -7.18 8.22
C ALA A 46 2.73 -6.70 7.06
N VAL A 47 2.56 -5.38 6.91
CA VAL A 47 1.88 -4.81 5.75
C VAL A 47 2.62 -5.19 4.47
N GLY A 48 3.94 -5.04 4.44
CA GLY A 48 4.75 -5.43 3.29
C GLY A 48 4.57 -6.91 2.92
N ASN A 49 4.54 -7.79 3.92
CA ASN A 49 4.31 -9.21 3.70
C ASN A 49 2.91 -9.48 3.13
N ALA A 50 1.90 -8.76 3.60
CA ALA A 50 0.54 -8.88 3.07
C ALA A 50 0.48 -8.47 1.60
N LEU A 51 1.17 -7.37 1.23
CA LEU A 51 1.23 -6.92 -0.15
C LEU A 51 1.90 -7.95 -1.05
N HIS A 52 2.97 -8.58 -0.54
CA HIS A 52 3.69 -9.61 -1.30
C HIS A 52 2.80 -10.83 -1.59
N ASN A 53 1.85 -11.12 -0.72
CA ASN A 53 0.93 -12.25 -0.84
C ASN A 53 -0.45 -11.84 -1.39
N ASN A 54 -0.55 -10.68 -2.03
CA ASN A 54 -1.80 -10.15 -2.56
C ASN A 54 -2.42 -11.13 -3.57
N PRO A 55 -3.64 -11.64 -3.32
CA PRO A 55 -4.24 -12.63 -4.21
C PRO A 55 -4.91 -12.04 -5.46
N ASN A 56 -5.09 -10.71 -5.50
CA ASN A 56 -5.82 -10.08 -6.60
C ASN A 56 -5.37 -8.63 -6.78
N PRO A 57 -4.28 -8.37 -7.52
CA PRO A 57 -3.74 -7.02 -7.67
C PRO A 57 -4.65 -6.07 -8.45
N LYS A 58 -5.61 -6.59 -9.21
CA LYS A 58 -6.58 -5.74 -9.91
C LYS A 58 -7.59 -5.14 -8.94
N LEU A 59 -7.99 -5.92 -7.93
CA LEU A 59 -8.95 -5.47 -6.92
C LEU A 59 -8.24 -4.72 -5.79
N TYR A 60 -7.06 -5.18 -5.39
CA TYR A 60 -6.28 -4.63 -4.29
C TYR A 60 -5.01 -3.97 -4.86
N PRO A 61 -5.01 -2.66 -5.10
CA PRO A 61 -3.92 -2.00 -5.84
C PRO A 61 -2.64 -1.83 -5.01
N CYS A 62 -1.93 -2.93 -4.75
CA CYS A 62 -0.72 -2.91 -3.94
C CYS A 62 0.41 -2.09 -4.58
N HIS A 63 0.35 -1.82 -5.87
CA HIS A 63 1.33 -0.94 -6.54
C HIS A 63 1.25 0.51 -6.04
N ARG A 64 0.15 0.90 -5.37
CA ARG A 64 -0.04 2.25 -4.83
C ARG A 64 0.52 2.41 -3.41
N VAL A 65 1.42 1.50 -3.00
CA VAL A 65 2.09 1.60 -1.70
C VAL A 65 3.59 1.71 -1.94
N VAL A 66 4.20 2.73 -1.33
CA VAL A 66 5.63 3.01 -1.47
C VAL A 66 6.22 3.23 -0.08
N ASN A 67 7.55 3.36 0.01
CA ASN A 67 8.14 3.70 1.30
C ASN A 67 7.97 5.21 1.57
N ARG A 68 8.37 5.65 2.76
CA ARG A 68 8.19 7.05 3.18
C ARG A 68 9.00 8.05 2.35
N LYS A 69 9.96 7.58 1.54
CA LYS A 69 10.71 8.41 0.61
C LYS A 69 10.10 8.44 -0.79
N GLY A 70 9.02 7.70 -1.01
CA GLY A 70 8.41 7.56 -2.32
C GLY A 70 9.11 6.53 -3.21
N GLU A 71 10.04 5.75 -2.66
CA GLU A 71 10.77 4.75 -3.43
C GLU A 71 9.92 3.52 -3.69
N LEU A 72 10.12 2.93 -4.87
CA LEU A 72 9.42 1.73 -5.28
C LEU A 72 10.09 0.49 -4.70
N SER A 73 9.36 -0.61 -4.63
CA SER A 73 9.84 -1.84 -4.03
C SER A 73 10.50 -2.77 -5.05
N LYS A 74 11.75 -3.13 -4.81
CA LYS A 74 12.44 -4.16 -5.61
C LYS A 74 11.75 -5.52 -5.44
N ALA A 75 11.07 -5.72 -4.31
CA ALA A 75 10.35 -6.95 -3.99
C ALA A 75 8.88 -6.93 -4.41
N PHE A 76 8.47 -5.96 -5.24
CA PHE A 76 7.10 -5.90 -5.73
C PHE A 76 6.74 -7.23 -6.40
N ALA A 77 5.70 -7.90 -5.88
CA ALA A 77 5.40 -9.30 -6.22
C ALA A 77 5.02 -9.51 -7.70
N PHE A 78 4.61 -8.46 -8.39
CA PHE A 78 4.10 -8.55 -9.76
C PHE A 78 5.07 -7.99 -10.79
N GLY A 79 6.37 -8.18 -10.57
CA GLY A 79 7.39 -7.82 -11.55
C GLY A 79 8.45 -6.83 -11.08
N GLY A 80 8.58 -6.60 -9.78
CA GLY A 80 9.60 -5.71 -9.24
C GLY A 80 9.32 -4.24 -9.46
N SER A 81 10.32 -3.39 -9.18
CA SER A 81 10.14 -1.94 -9.21
C SER A 81 9.82 -1.40 -10.60
N GLU A 82 10.34 -2.03 -11.65
CA GLU A 82 10.04 -1.59 -13.03
C GLU A 82 8.56 -1.75 -13.36
N ALA A 83 7.98 -2.90 -12.98
CA ALA A 83 6.56 -3.16 -13.21
C ALA A 83 5.70 -2.22 -12.35
N GLN A 84 6.10 -1.99 -11.10
CA GLN A 84 5.39 -1.06 -10.23
C GLN A 84 5.40 0.34 -10.84
N MET A 85 6.54 0.80 -11.33
CA MET A 85 6.66 2.12 -11.96
C MET A 85 5.72 2.22 -13.17
N LYS A 86 5.72 1.21 -14.04
CA LYS A 86 4.85 1.24 -15.21
C LYS A 86 3.38 1.37 -14.82
N MET A 87 2.93 0.63 -13.82
CA MET A 87 1.55 0.70 -13.35
C MET A 87 1.22 2.10 -12.83
N LEU A 88 2.13 2.72 -12.09
CA LEU A 88 1.93 4.05 -11.54
C LEU A 88 1.97 5.12 -12.64
N VAL A 89 2.88 5.02 -13.60
CA VAL A 89 2.94 5.93 -14.74
C VAL A 89 1.65 5.86 -15.54
N ASP A 90 1.12 4.66 -15.75
CA ASP A 90 -0.16 4.48 -16.47
C ASP A 90 -1.33 5.14 -15.73
N GLU A 91 -1.18 5.39 -14.43
CA GLU A 91 -2.18 6.09 -13.62
C GLU A 91 -1.88 7.59 -13.46
N ASN A 92 -0.91 8.10 -14.20
CA ASN A 92 -0.46 9.50 -14.16
C ASN A 92 0.15 9.92 -12.81
N THR A 93 0.71 8.96 -12.06
CA THR A 93 1.45 9.26 -10.84
C THR A 93 2.73 10.02 -11.20
N GLN A 94 3.05 11.05 -10.42
CA GLN A 94 4.21 11.89 -10.70
C GLN A 94 5.45 11.45 -9.93
N PHE A 95 6.59 11.47 -10.61
CA PHE A 95 7.88 11.06 -10.07
C PHE A 95 8.86 12.23 -10.08
N ASP A 96 9.82 12.19 -9.17
CA ASP A 96 10.95 13.14 -9.18
C ASP A 96 12.05 12.59 -10.11
N ARG A 97 13.15 13.35 -10.22
CA ARG A 97 14.28 12.97 -11.08
C ARG A 97 15.04 11.73 -10.59
N PHE A 98 14.77 11.26 -9.36
CA PHE A 98 15.37 10.05 -8.79
C PHE A 98 14.42 8.86 -8.86
N ASN A 99 13.36 8.94 -9.65
CA ASN A 99 12.33 7.89 -9.81
C ASN A 99 11.60 7.56 -8.51
N ARG A 100 11.45 8.56 -7.64
CA ARG A 100 10.62 8.44 -6.44
C ARG A 100 9.29 9.13 -6.68
N VAL A 101 8.21 8.56 -6.13
CA VAL A 101 6.90 9.20 -6.23
C VAL A 101 6.92 10.55 -5.49
N ARG A 102 6.36 11.56 -6.11
CA ARG A 102 6.19 12.88 -5.51
C ARG A 102 5.09 12.82 -4.45
N LEU A 103 5.45 12.51 -3.20
CA LEU A 103 4.48 12.38 -2.10
C LEU A 103 3.80 13.70 -1.77
N ASP A 104 4.45 14.82 -2.05
CA ASP A 104 3.86 16.15 -1.88
C ASP A 104 2.67 16.41 -2.82
N ILE A 105 2.65 15.72 -3.96
CA ILE A 105 1.58 15.85 -4.97
C ILE A 105 0.65 14.64 -4.95
N CYS A 106 1.22 13.44 -4.91
CA CYS A 106 0.47 12.20 -5.08
C CYS A 106 0.15 11.47 -3.79
N GLY A 107 0.65 11.94 -2.65
CA GLY A 107 0.38 11.31 -1.36
C GLY A 107 -1.10 11.41 -1.00
N PHE A 108 -1.67 10.28 -0.55
CA PHE A 108 -3.06 10.23 -0.12
C PHE A 108 -3.13 10.09 1.39
N ASP A 109 -3.85 10.98 2.05
CA ASP A 109 -4.05 10.92 3.50
C ASP A 109 -5.18 9.95 3.81
N ILE A 110 -4.86 8.66 3.84
CA ILE A 110 -5.85 7.60 4.04
C ILE A 110 -6.50 7.68 5.43
N GLU A 111 -5.75 8.05 6.45
CA GLU A 111 -6.27 8.21 7.80
C GLU A 111 -7.35 9.27 7.86
N LYS A 112 -7.07 10.43 7.29
CA LYS A 112 -8.03 11.53 7.21
C LYS A 112 -9.27 11.12 6.42
N PHE A 113 -9.07 10.40 5.32
CA PHE A 113 -10.18 9.91 4.52
C PHE A 113 -11.11 9.00 5.32
N ILE A 114 -10.53 8.07 6.09
CA ILE A 114 -11.31 7.14 6.92
C ILE A 114 -12.08 7.92 7.99
N LYS A 115 -11.42 8.86 8.66
CA LYS A 115 -12.07 9.69 9.70
C LYS A 115 -13.22 10.51 9.13
N SER A 116 -13.11 10.99 7.88
CA SER A 116 -14.17 11.76 7.25
C SER A 116 -15.42 10.95 6.93
N LYS A 117 -15.32 9.62 6.93
CA LYS A 117 -16.42 8.71 6.63
C LYS A 117 -17.13 8.17 7.90
N SER A 118 -16.55 8.40 9.05
CA SER A 118 -17.15 7.92 10.32
C SER A 118 -18.08 8.93 10.95
#